data_ad4066f083f99ac9089f117db89211c5
#
_entry.id   ad4066f083f99ac9089f117db89211c5
#
_cell.length_a   1.000
_cell.length_b   1.000
_cell.length_c   1.000
_cell.angle_alpha   90.00
_cell.angle_beta   90.00
_cell.angle_gamma   90.00
#
_symmetry.space_group_name_H-M   'P 1'
#
loop_
_entity.id
_entity.type
_entity.pdbx_description
1 polymer ?
#
loop_
_entity_poly.entity_id
_entity_poly.type
_entity_poly.pdbx_seq_one_letter_code
_entity_poly.pdbx_strand_id
1 'polypeptide(L)'
;LEGPSTEIYKVKKDQFKVVVNLSEYVLKEGDNNIPVQIESYPNNINIKNNGFLRVNVILDKYQEKSLPIVSKIKVNTEHGTYADKINISPQNATVSGAQSLVSKVKTLEVKGEINDVSKAVNMNLPVVAVDEEGNEIKDVNISPNKVDVSFGVKKSKEVPVSVITTGTPKEGLALKSITPSIAKVTLLGSEDALSKISSIETSPIDVSQYGDDSEVSTVLKIPDGVSLASNAVSYTHLRAHE
;
A
#
# COMPACT_ATOMS: atom_id res chain seq x y z
N LEU A 1 7.24 24.29 46.34
CA LEU A 1 8.59 24.13 46.87
C LEU A 1 8.83 25.20 47.91
N GLU A 2 9.49 24.84 49.02
CA GLU A 2 9.95 25.75 50.06
C GLU A 2 11.47 25.60 50.24
N GLY A 3 12.19 26.69 50.32
CA GLY A 3 13.65 26.72 50.48
C GLY A 3 14.25 28.05 50.12
N PRO A 4 15.57 28.19 50.15
CA PRO A 4 16.25 29.42 49.74
C PRO A 4 15.94 29.70 48.27
N SER A 5 15.64 30.97 47.94
CA SER A 5 15.27 31.36 46.56
C SER A 5 16.34 30.95 45.53
N THR A 6 17.62 31.07 45.92
CA THR A 6 18.76 30.68 45.06
C THR A 6 18.78 29.19 44.72
N GLU A 7 18.23 28.32 45.55
CA GLU A 7 18.17 26.89 45.34
C GLU A 7 16.90 26.50 44.57
N ILE A 8 15.76 27.12 44.87
CA ILE A 8 14.50 26.85 44.16
C ILE A 8 14.63 27.15 42.66
N TYR A 9 15.32 28.25 42.29
CA TYR A 9 15.51 28.63 40.88
C TYR A 9 16.45 27.68 40.10
N LYS A 10 17.28 26.88 40.78
CA LYS A 10 18.19 25.91 40.16
C LYS A 10 17.54 24.54 39.93
N VAL A 11 16.37 24.30 40.50
CA VAL A 11 15.72 23.01 40.48
C VAL A 11 15.23 22.66 39.07
N LYS A 12 15.54 21.44 38.62
CA LYS A 12 15.10 20.90 37.34
C LYS A 12 14.14 19.73 37.54
N LYS A 13 13.32 19.45 36.53
CA LYS A 13 12.32 18.38 36.58
C LYS A 13 12.93 16.99 36.80
N ASP A 14 14.09 16.72 36.23
CA ASP A 14 14.84 15.46 36.30
C ASP A 14 15.38 15.13 37.69
N GLN A 15 15.36 16.08 38.61
CA GLN A 15 15.76 15.91 40.01
C GLN A 15 14.65 15.36 40.92
N PHE A 16 13.43 15.21 40.37
CA PHE A 16 12.30 14.66 41.10
C PHE A 16 11.97 13.26 40.58
N LYS A 17 11.85 12.29 41.47
CA LYS A 17 11.30 10.98 41.18
C LYS A 17 9.91 10.90 41.80
N VAL A 18 8.91 10.94 40.93
CA VAL A 18 7.50 10.85 41.28
C VAL A 18 6.97 9.53 40.75
N VAL A 19 6.32 8.74 41.58
CA VAL A 19 5.80 7.42 41.20
C VAL A 19 4.32 7.32 41.58
N VAL A 20 3.63 6.44 40.85
CA VAL A 20 2.27 6.01 41.15
C VAL A 20 2.27 4.48 41.20
N ASN A 21 1.97 3.92 42.37
CA ASN A 21 1.86 2.47 42.51
C ASN A 21 0.42 2.04 42.25
N LEU A 22 0.15 1.58 41.01
CA LEU A 22 -1.19 1.20 40.61
C LEU A 22 -1.68 -0.08 41.33
N SER A 23 -0.77 -0.92 41.82
CA SER A 23 -1.14 -2.19 42.49
C SER A 23 -1.72 -2.03 43.89
N GLU A 24 -1.55 -0.83 44.49
CA GLU A 24 -2.09 -0.52 45.84
C GLU A 24 -3.57 -0.06 45.79
N TYR A 25 -4.14 0.11 44.60
CA TYR A 25 -5.48 0.67 44.44
C TYR A 25 -6.40 -0.30 43.69
N VAL A 26 -7.66 -0.32 44.12
CA VAL A 26 -8.73 -0.99 43.34
C VAL A 26 -9.15 -0.09 42.18
N LEU A 27 -8.57 -0.38 41.02
CA LEU A 27 -8.81 0.39 39.82
C LEU A 27 -10.07 -0.10 39.10
N LYS A 28 -10.79 0.83 38.46
CA LYS A 28 -11.97 0.54 37.65
C LYS A 28 -11.77 1.03 36.20
N GLU A 29 -12.56 0.52 35.28
CA GLU A 29 -12.62 1.04 33.93
C GLU A 29 -13.03 2.53 33.95
N GLY A 30 -12.38 3.34 33.11
CA GLY A 30 -12.55 4.80 33.07
C GLY A 30 -11.58 5.52 33.99
N ASP A 31 -12.02 6.66 34.53
CA ASP A 31 -11.19 7.58 35.30
C ASP A 31 -10.87 7.06 36.71
N ASN A 32 -9.60 7.06 37.05
CA ASN A 32 -9.08 6.75 38.38
C ASN A 32 -8.15 7.87 38.84
N ASN A 33 -8.56 8.54 39.90
CA ASN A 33 -7.80 9.64 40.50
C ASN A 33 -6.92 9.15 41.64
N ILE A 34 -5.63 8.92 41.34
CA ILE A 34 -4.69 8.17 42.20
C ILE A 34 -3.69 9.16 42.85
N PRO A 35 -3.41 9.05 44.17
CA PRO A 35 -2.36 9.79 44.80
C PRO A 35 -0.99 9.46 44.22
N VAL A 36 -0.12 10.45 44.11
CA VAL A 36 1.28 10.27 43.70
C VAL A 36 2.18 10.26 44.92
N GLN A 37 3.24 9.43 44.86
CA GLN A 37 4.30 9.38 45.88
C GLN A 37 5.54 10.03 45.27
N ILE A 38 6.19 10.90 46.11
CA ILE A 38 7.45 11.51 45.75
C ILE A 38 8.55 10.71 46.44
N GLU A 39 9.28 9.90 45.63
CA GLU A 39 10.34 9.03 46.16
C GLU A 39 11.63 9.79 46.47
N SER A 40 11.98 10.74 45.61
CA SER A 40 13.18 11.56 45.83
C SER A 40 13.05 12.95 45.24
N TYR A 41 13.72 13.91 45.89
CA TYR A 41 13.85 15.29 45.49
C TYR A 41 15.14 15.89 46.05
N PRO A 42 15.63 17.09 45.60
CA PRO A 42 16.85 17.73 46.12
C PRO A 42 16.80 18.01 47.60
N ASN A 43 17.88 17.71 48.36
CA ASN A 43 17.94 17.81 49.81
C ASN A 43 17.87 19.22 50.35
N ASN A 44 18.11 20.25 49.54
CA ASN A 44 18.16 21.67 49.95
C ASN A 44 16.82 22.40 49.72
N ILE A 45 15.77 21.68 49.37
CA ILE A 45 14.41 22.20 49.26
C ILE A 45 13.43 21.26 49.96
N ASN A 46 12.30 21.80 50.39
CA ASN A 46 11.18 21.04 50.92
C ASN A 46 10.00 21.09 49.94
N ILE A 47 9.27 20.00 49.86
CA ILE A 47 8.03 19.95 49.10
C ILE A 47 6.88 20.17 50.07
N LYS A 48 6.17 21.27 49.92
CA LYS A 48 4.91 21.49 50.63
C LYS A 48 3.80 20.81 49.85
N ASN A 49 3.56 19.58 50.21
CA ASN A 49 2.47 18.78 49.62
C ASN A 49 1.35 18.71 50.68
N ASN A 50 0.25 19.38 50.45
CA ASN A 50 -0.92 19.32 51.31
C ASN A 50 -1.71 18.02 51.20
N GLY A 51 -1.08 16.92 50.77
CA GLY A 51 -1.68 15.59 50.62
C GLY A 51 -2.53 15.41 49.37
N PHE A 52 -2.48 16.34 48.40
CA PHE A 52 -3.43 16.36 47.28
C PHE A 52 -2.79 16.19 45.88
N LEU A 53 -1.50 15.85 45.81
CA LEU A 53 -0.90 15.52 44.54
C LEU A 53 -1.52 14.21 44.02
N ARG A 54 -2.30 14.33 42.98
CA ARG A 54 -3.01 13.19 42.34
C ARG A 54 -2.85 13.28 40.84
N VAL A 55 -2.90 12.10 40.21
CA VAL A 55 -2.91 11.94 38.76
C VAL A 55 -4.17 11.23 38.33
N ASN A 56 -4.77 11.67 37.23
CA ASN A 56 -5.88 10.96 36.62
C ASN A 56 -5.32 9.90 35.67
N VAL A 57 -5.63 8.63 35.96
CA VAL A 57 -5.27 7.46 35.13
C VAL A 57 -6.54 6.89 34.54
N ILE A 58 -6.63 6.90 33.24
CA ILE A 58 -7.77 6.33 32.49
C ILE A 58 -7.44 4.88 32.14
N LEU A 59 -8.24 3.95 32.64
CA LEU A 59 -8.13 2.53 32.31
C LEU A 59 -9.21 2.14 31.30
N ASP A 60 -8.80 1.37 30.32
CA ASP A 60 -9.69 0.77 29.32
C ASP A 60 -9.45 -0.74 29.25
N LYS A 61 -10.41 -1.48 28.72
CA LYS A 61 -10.25 -2.91 28.47
C LYS A 61 -9.17 -3.14 27.43
N TYR A 62 -8.39 -4.17 27.66
CA TYR A 62 -7.43 -4.62 26.65
C TYR A 62 -8.14 -5.41 25.57
N GLN A 63 -7.88 -5.10 24.32
CA GLN A 63 -8.42 -5.78 23.15
C GLN A 63 -7.32 -6.11 22.16
N GLU A 64 -7.48 -7.25 21.49
CA GLU A 64 -6.67 -7.67 20.35
C GLU A 64 -7.56 -7.92 19.13
N LYS A 65 -7.06 -7.55 17.95
CA LYS A 65 -7.75 -7.74 16.68
C LYS A 65 -6.74 -8.05 15.58
N SER A 66 -6.91 -9.17 14.88
CA SER A 66 -6.10 -9.49 13.70
C SER A 66 -6.75 -8.90 12.46
N LEU A 67 -5.96 -8.18 11.65
CA LEU A 67 -6.42 -7.48 10.45
C LEU A 67 -5.48 -7.73 9.28
N PRO A 68 -6.01 -7.75 8.05
CA PRO A 68 -5.17 -7.78 6.85
C PRO A 68 -4.42 -6.46 6.67
N ILE A 69 -3.24 -6.57 6.08
CA ILE A 69 -2.38 -5.43 5.75
C ILE A 69 -2.62 -5.03 4.30
N VAL A 70 -2.96 -3.76 4.08
CA VAL A 70 -3.21 -3.19 2.76
C VAL A 70 -2.01 -2.36 2.31
N SER A 71 -1.56 -2.58 1.06
CA SER A 71 -0.52 -1.76 0.46
C SER A 71 -1.07 -0.43 -0.02
N LYS A 72 -0.47 0.66 0.43
CA LYS A 72 -0.62 2.03 -0.09
C LYS A 72 0.74 2.56 -0.58
N ILE A 73 1.55 1.66 -1.13
CA ILE A 73 2.87 1.99 -1.67
C ILE A 73 2.70 2.48 -3.10
N LYS A 74 3.25 3.66 -3.39
CA LYS A 74 3.41 4.17 -4.75
C LYS A 74 4.79 3.78 -5.26
N VAL A 75 4.84 3.20 -6.45
CA VAL A 75 6.09 2.82 -7.10
C VAL A 75 6.21 3.60 -8.40
N ASN A 76 7.26 4.41 -8.51
CA ASN A 76 7.63 5.12 -9.71
C ASN A 76 8.88 4.44 -10.30
N THR A 77 8.71 3.81 -11.46
CA THR A 77 9.77 3.08 -12.12
C THR A 77 10.51 3.96 -13.12
N GLU A 78 11.76 3.62 -13.44
CA GLU A 78 12.49 4.25 -14.54
C GLU A 78 11.77 4.04 -15.89
N HIS A 79 12.04 4.94 -16.84
CA HIS A 79 11.45 4.85 -18.17
C HIS A 79 11.73 3.48 -18.83
N GLY A 80 10.68 2.89 -19.39
CA GLY A 80 10.78 1.57 -20.02
C GLY A 80 10.77 0.37 -19.06
N THR A 81 10.47 0.60 -17.77
CA THR A 81 10.31 -0.46 -16.77
C THR A 81 8.94 -0.38 -16.09
N TYR A 82 8.49 -1.49 -15.53
CA TYR A 82 7.24 -1.62 -14.80
C TYR A 82 7.43 -2.49 -13.57
N ALA A 83 6.88 -2.04 -12.46
CA ALA A 83 6.85 -2.83 -11.25
C ALA A 83 5.86 -4.00 -11.39
N ASP A 84 6.27 -5.16 -10.93
CA ASP A 84 5.39 -6.31 -10.79
C ASP A 84 4.48 -6.14 -9.57
N LYS A 85 3.59 -7.10 -9.33
CA LYS A 85 2.71 -7.08 -8.16
C LYS A 85 3.53 -6.99 -6.88
N ILE A 86 3.16 -6.05 -6.02
CA ILE A 86 3.76 -5.89 -4.69
C ILE A 86 3.32 -7.04 -3.80
N ASN A 87 4.29 -7.75 -3.23
CA ASN A 87 4.07 -8.78 -2.22
C ASN A 87 4.42 -8.23 -0.84
N ILE A 88 3.55 -8.51 0.13
CA ILE A 88 3.73 -8.14 1.53
C ILE A 88 3.74 -9.41 2.37
N SER A 89 4.71 -9.56 3.25
CA SER A 89 4.82 -10.69 4.16
C SER A 89 5.19 -10.24 5.57
N PRO A 90 4.42 -10.64 6.59
CA PRO A 90 3.14 -11.36 6.53
C PRO A 90 1.99 -10.50 5.99
N GLN A 91 0.90 -11.13 5.57
CA GLN A 91 -0.28 -10.43 5.03
C GLN A 91 -1.24 -9.93 6.11
N ASN A 92 -1.08 -10.38 7.36
CA ASN A 92 -1.90 -9.98 8.49
C ASN A 92 -0.99 -9.56 9.65
N ALA A 93 -1.49 -8.65 10.47
CA ALA A 93 -0.89 -8.33 11.77
C ALA A 93 -1.98 -8.17 12.83
N THR A 94 -1.58 -8.30 14.08
CA THR A 94 -2.45 -8.10 15.24
C THR A 94 -2.25 -6.71 15.78
N VAL A 95 -3.34 -5.96 15.90
CA VAL A 95 -3.38 -4.69 16.64
C VAL A 95 -3.94 -4.94 18.02
N SER A 96 -3.30 -4.36 19.04
CA SER A 96 -3.68 -4.54 20.44
C SER A 96 -3.52 -3.25 21.24
N GLY A 97 -4.28 -3.14 22.32
CA GLY A 97 -4.26 -1.97 23.20
C GLY A 97 -5.61 -1.69 23.84
N ALA A 98 -5.87 -0.40 24.13
CA ALA A 98 -7.14 0.04 24.68
C ALA A 98 -8.30 -0.24 23.71
N GLN A 99 -9.38 -0.83 24.21
CA GLN A 99 -10.53 -1.22 23.40
C GLN A 99 -11.12 -0.01 22.63
N SER A 100 -11.17 1.15 23.25
CA SER A 100 -11.65 2.39 22.63
C SER A 100 -10.84 2.84 21.42
N LEU A 101 -9.55 2.47 21.35
CA LEU A 101 -8.66 2.73 20.21
C LEU A 101 -8.72 1.58 19.20
N VAL A 102 -8.55 0.33 19.66
CA VAL A 102 -8.52 -0.86 18.79
C VAL A 102 -9.83 -1.04 18.02
N SER A 103 -10.98 -0.71 18.62
CA SER A 103 -12.28 -0.79 17.95
C SER A 103 -12.43 0.19 16.78
N LYS A 104 -11.72 1.32 16.80
CA LYS A 104 -11.69 2.31 15.70
C LYS A 104 -10.82 1.87 14.55
N VAL A 105 -9.89 0.94 14.75
CA VAL A 105 -9.01 0.47 13.68
C VAL A 105 -9.80 -0.28 12.63
N LYS A 106 -9.85 0.29 11.43
CA LYS A 106 -10.50 -0.31 10.26
C LYS A 106 -9.56 -1.21 9.50
N THR A 107 -8.33 -0.74 9.26
CA THR A 107 -7.36 -1.38 8.38
C THR A 107 -5.94 -1.16 8.91
N LEU A 108 -5.05 -2.09 8.61
CA LEU A 108 -3.61 -1.90 8.76
C LEU A 108 -3.03 -1.56 7.38
N GLU A 109 -2.22 -0.52 7.30
CA GLU A 109 -1.67 -0.05 6.04
C GLU A 109 -0.13 0.00 6.07
N VAL A 110 0.47 -0.32 4.93
CA VAL A 110 1.88 -0.01 4.64
C VAL A 110 1.93 1.10 3.62
N LYS A 111 2.49 2.24 4.01
CA LYS A 111 2.58 3.45 3.18
C LYS A 111 4.03 3.69 2.77
N GLY A 112 4.22 4.20 1.58
CA GLY A 112 5.54 4.60 1.08
C GLY A 112 5.49 5.08 -0.35
N GLU A 113 6.55 5.76 -0.75
CA GLU A 113 6.81 6.13 -2.13
C GLU A 113 8.23 5.67 -2.48
N ILE A 114 8.36 4.90 -3.55
CA ILE A 114 9.62 4.33 -4.01
C ILE A 114 9.84 4.84 -5.43
N ASN A 115 10.91 5.62 -5.61
CA ASN A 115 11.21 6.29 -6.87
C ASN A 115 12.40 5.65 -7.56
N ASP A 116 12.52 5.88 -8.88
CA ASP A 116 13.64 5.48 -9.73
C ASP A 116 13.95 3.99 -9.68
N VAL A 117 12.89 3.17 -9.68
CA VAL A 117 13.02 1.72 -9.55
C VAL A 117 13.33 1.10 -10.91
N SER A 118 14.51 0.48 -11.01
CA SER A 118 14.98 -0.25 -12.22
C SER A 118 15.29 -1.72 -11.97
N LYS A 119 15.28 -2.16 -10.69
CA LYS A 119 15.59 -3.54 -10.28
C LYS A 119 14.59 -4.03 -9.24
N ALA A 120 14.58 -5.34 -9.00
CA ALA A 120 13.80 -5.94 -7.93
C ALA A 120 14.09 -5.28 -6.58
N VAL A 121 13.04 -5.01 -5.83
CA VAL A 121 13.09 -4.35 -4.51
C VAL A 121 12.70 -5.35 -3.43
N ASN A 122 13.44 -5.32 -2.35
CA ASN A 122 13.09 -5.98 -1.09
C ASN A 122 13.42 -5.02 0.05
N MET A 123 12.41 -4.64 0.82
CA MET A 123 12.57 -3.69 1.93
C MET A 123 11.61 -4.01 3.06
N ASN A 124 11.96 -3.55 4.25
CA ASN A 124 11.14 -3.70 5.43
C ASN A 124 10.49 -2.37 5.78
N LEU A 125 9.16 -2.31 5.78
CA LEU A 125 8.39 -1.09 6.00
C LEU A 125 7.48 -1.19 7.23
N PRO A 126 7.27 -0.06 7.94
CA PRO A 126 6.38 -0.03 9.10
C PRO A 126 4.91 -0.20 8.70
N VAL A 127 4.16 -0.84 9.58
CA VAL A 127 2.71 -0.97 9.49
C VAL A 127 2.06 0.09 10.38
N VAL A 128 1.05 0.77 9.87
CA VAL A 128 0.27 1.77 10.59
C VAL A 128 -1.20 1.34 10.69
N ALA A 129 -1.82 1.61 11.82
CA ALA A 129 -3.25 1.41 12.01
C ALA A 129 -4.02 2.66 11.57
N VAL A 130 -5.09 2.49 10.81
CA VAL A 130 -5.91 3.60 10.34
C VAL A 130 -7.38 3.37 10.63
N ASP A 131 -8.10 4.48 10.86
CA ASP A 131 -9.56 4.50 11.01
C ASP A 131 -10.29 4.44 9.65
N GLU A 132 -11.61 4.64 9.68
CA GLU A 132 -12.45 4.61 8.48
C GLU A 132 -12.20 5.80 7.55
N GLU A 133 -11.77 6.94 8.08
CA GLU A 133 -11.40 8.15 7.35
C GLU A 133 -9.96 8.12 6.82
N GLY A 134 -9.16 7.11 7.20
CA GLY A 134 -7.76 6.94 6.80
C GLY A 134 -6.76 7.69 7.69
N ASN A 135 -7.20 8.21 8.85
CA ASN A 135 -6.31 8.83 9.83
C ASN A 135 -5.56 7.76 10.64
N GLU A 136 -4.32 8.04 10.96
CA GLU A 136 -3.50 7.15 11.77
C GLU A 136 -3.97 7.13 13.23
N ILE A 137 -4.19 5.92 13.77
CA ILE A 137 -4.47 5.68 15.18
C ILE A 137 -3.15 5.39 15.89
N LYS A 138 -2.79 6.27 16.82
CA LYS A 138 -1.61 6.15 17.67
C LYS A 138 -1.96 5.41 18.97
N ASP A 139 -0.93 5.08 19.74
CA ASP A 139 -1.04 4.42 21.05
C ASP A 139 -1.71 3.03 21.01
N VAL A 140 -1.57 2.34 19.88
CA VAL A 140 -1.87 0.92 19.71
C VAL A 140 -0.60 0.15 19.40
N ASN A 141 -0.55 -1.11 19.83
CA ASN A 141 0.54 -2.03 19.50
C ASN A 141 0.19 -2.81 18.22
N ILE A 142 1.14 -2.92 17.31
CA ILE A 142 0.99 -3.71 16.08
C ILE A 142 2.08 -4.78 16.06
N SER A 143 1.69 -6.03 15.89
CA SER A 143 2.62 -7.17 15.84
C SER A 143 2.33 -8.05 14.62
N PRO A 144 3.29 -8.21 13.68
CA PRO A 144 4.54 -7.47 13.59
C PRO A 144 4.31 -5.99 13.21
N ASN A 145 5.17 -5.11 13.73
CA ASN A 145 5.09 -3.67 13.45
C ASN A 145 5.78 -3.24 12.15
N LYS A 146 6.47 -4.20 11.49
CA LYS A 146 7.08 -4.04 10.17
C LYS A 146 6.82 -5.29 9.35
N VAL A 147 6.79 -5.13 8.04
CA VAL A 147 6.60 -6.22 7.08
C VAL A 147 7.60 -6.12 5.94
N ASP A 148 7.93 -7.28 5.37
CA ASP A 148 8.73 -7.35 4.17
C ASP A 148 7.87 -7.02 2.96
N VAL A 149 8.33 -6.06 2.18
CA VAL A 149 7.71 -5.62 0.93
C VAL A 149 8.66 -5.97 -0.19
N SER A 150 8.20 -6.77 -1.14
CA SER A 150 9.01 -7.19 -2.28
C SER A 150 8.23 -7.12 -3.58
N PHE A 151 8.90 -6.74 -4.66
CA PHE A 151 8.39 -6.81 -6.01
C PHE A 151 9.52 -6.85 -7.02
N GLY A 152 9.24 -7.51 -8.16
CA GLY A 152 10.13 -7.51 -9.31
C GLY A 152 9.91 -6.30 -10.20
N VAL A 153 10.83 -6.09 -11.14
CA VAL A 153 10.71 -5.10 -12.21
C VAL A 153 10.84 -5.81 -13.54
N LYS A 154 9.91 -5.53 -14.44
CA LYS A 154 9.89 -6.01 -15.82
C LYS A 154 10.24 -4.88 -16.76
N LYS A 155 10.94 -5.19 -17.83
CA LYS A 155 11.13 -4.25 -18.94
C LYS A 155 9.86 -4.16 -19.76
N SER A 156 9.67 -3.04 -20.44
CA SER A 156 8.57 -2.82 -21.36
C SER A 156 9.07 -2.58 -22.77
N LYS A 157 8.26 -2.98 -23.75
CA LYS A 157 8.50 -2.70 -25.16
C LYS A 157 7.17 -2.38 -25.84
N GLU A 158 7.11 -1.26 -26.52
CA GLU A 158 5.98 -0.94 -27.37
C GLU A 158 6.17 -1.63 -28.72
N VAL A 159 5.17 -2.37 -29.16
CA VAL A 159 5.15 -3.10 -30.44
C VAL A 159 3.86 -2.84 -31.19
N PRO A 160 3.91 -2.81 -32.55
CA PRO A 160 2.72 -2.65 -33.38
C PRO A 160 1.84 -3.91 -33.31
N VAL A 161 0.54 -3.69 -33.51
CA VAL A 161 -0.45 -4.77 -33.68
C VAL A 161 -0.56 -5.07 -35.18
N SER A 162 -0.37 -6.36 -35.52
CA SER A 162 -0.51 -6.89 -36.88
C SER A 162 -1.81 -7.68 -36.99
N VAL A 163 -2.71 -7.26 -37.85
CA VAL A 163 -3.98 -7.95 -38.06
C VAL A 163 -3.77 -9.10 -39.05
N ILE A 164 -4.13 -10.31 -38.64
CA ILE A 164 -4.06 -11.49 -39.48
C ILE A 164 -5.43 -11.78 -40.07
N THR A 165 -5.47 -11.98 -41.41
CA THR A 165 -6.69 -12.33 -42.13
C THR A 165 -6.58 -13.69 -42.80
N THR A 166 -7.71 -14.32 -42.98
CA THR A 166 -7.87 -15.62 -43.70
C THR A 166 -9.09 -15.54 -44.60
N GLY A 167 -9.21 -16.46 -45.51
CA GLY A 167 -10.30 -16.51 -46.49
C GLY A 167 -10.12 -15.53 -47.66
N THR A 168 -11.07 -15.55 -48.60
CA THR A 168 -11.17 -14.58 -49.70
C THR A 168 -12.45 -13.79 -49.55
N PRO A 169 -12.44 -12.48 -49.86
CA PRO A 169 -13.65 -11.67 -49.88
C PRO A 169 -14.74 -12.30 -50.76
N LYS A 170 -15.99 -11.96 -50.49
CA LYS A 170 -17.13 -12.43 -51.31
C LYS A 170 -16.96 -11.96 -52.77
N GLU A 171 -17.56 -12.70 -53.72
CA GLU A 171 -17.53 -12.40 -55.14
C GLU A 171 -17.99 -10.95 -55.38
N GLY A 172 -17.20 -10.19 -56.18
CA GLY A 172 -17.45 -8.78 -56.46
C GLY A 172 -16.87 -7.81 -55.43
N LEU A 173 -16.28 -8.29 -54.34
CA LEU A 173 -15.70 -7.42 -53.31
C LEU A 173 -14.18 -7.61 -53.19
N ALA A 174 -13.51 -6.51 -52.86
CA ALA A 174 -12.10 -6.52 -52.53
C ALA A 174 -11.86 -5.88 -51.13
N LEU A 175 -10.96 -6.49 -50.34
CA LEU A 175 -10.55 -5.93 -49.07
C LEU A 175 -9.74 -4.63 -49.32
N LYS A 176 -10.29 -3.47 -48.94
CA LYS A 176 -9.64 -2.17 -49.13
C LYS A 176 -8.65 -1.82 -48.02
N SER A 177 -9.06 -2.01 -46.80
CA SER A 177 -8.21 -1.72 -45.64
C SER A 177 -8.69 -2.44 -44.38
N ILE A 178 -7.76 -2.71 -43.49
CA ILE A 178 -8.02 -3.16 -42.13
C ILE A 178 -7.24 -2.25 -41.18
N THR A 179 -7.93 -1.66 -40.23
CA THR A 179 -7.29 -0.77 -39.27
C THR A 179 -7.64 -1.24 -37.86
N PRO A 180 -6.64 -1.63 -37.03
CA PRO A 180 -6.90 -1.95 -35.66
C PRO A 180 -7.21 -0.68 -34.85
N SER A 181 -8.14 -0.72 -33.91
CA SER A 181 -8.46 0.38 -33.01
C SER A 181 -7.29 0.74 -32.09
N ILE A 182 -6.42 -0.26 -31.81
CA ILE A 182 -5.19 -0.09 -31.07
C ILE A 182 -4.03 -0.43 -31.99
N ALA A 183 -3.30 0.57 -32.47
CA ALA A 183 -2.20 0.38 -33.41
C ALA A 183 -0.93 -0.19 -32.76
N LYS A 184 -0.74 0.04 -31.44
CA LYS A 184 0.42 -0.41 -30.68
C LYS A 184 0.01 -0.84 -29.29
N VAL A 185 0.75 -1.78 -28.72
CA VAL A 185 0.57 -2.27 -27.36
C VAL A 185 1.90 -2.30 -26.62
N THR A 186 1.86 -2.09 -25.31
CA THR A 186 3.03 -2.21 -24.44
C THR A 186 3.07 -3.60 -23.83
N LEU A 187 4.14 -4.32 -24.14
CA LEU A 187 4.47 -5.63 -23.56
C LEU A 187 5.38 -5.48 -22.35
N LEU A 188 5.19 -6.34 -21.37
CA LEU A 188 6.04 -6.49 -20.18
C LEU A 188 6.67 -7.87 -20.21
N GLY A 189 7.96 -7.95 -19.93
CA GLY A 189 8.68 -9.22 -19.91
C GLY A 189 10.15 -9.07 -19.60
N SER A 190 10.89 -10.19 -19.69
CA SER A 190 12.34 -10.16 -19.67
C SER A 190 12.90 -9.53 -20.95
N GLU A 191 14.10 -8.98 -20.90
CA GLU A 191 14.76 -8.40 -22.07
C GLU A 191 14.91 -9.41 -23.21
N ASP A 192 15.25 -10.65 -22.88
CA ASP A 192 15.40 -11.75 -23.86
C ASP A 192 14.08 -12.10 -24.55
N ALA A 193 12.95 -12.09 -23.82
CA ALA A 193 11.64 -12.35 -24.39
C ALA A 193 11.18 -11.20 -25.29
N LEU A 194 11.33 -9.95 -24.81
CA LEU A 194 10.93 -8.74 -25.53
C LEU A 194 11.76 -8.50 -26.80
N SER A 195 13.06 -8.87 -26.80
CA SER A 195 13.94 -8.68 -27.97
C SER A 195 13.47 -9.47 -29.19
N LYS A 196 12.86 -10.64 -28.97
CA LYS A 196 12.40 -11.55 -30.02
C LYS A 196 11.06 -11.15 -30.66
N ILE A 197 10.35 -10.19 -30.03
CA ILE A 197 9.00 -9.79 -30.48
C ILE A 197 9.09 -8.46 -31.19
N SER A 198 8.73 -8.43 -32.48
CA SER A 198 8.69 -7.23 -33.32
C SER A 198 7.26 -6.68 -33.49
N SER A 199 6.25 -7.54 -33.40
CA SER A 199 4.84 -7.20 -33.49
C SER A 199 3.99 -8.22 -32.73
N ILE A 200 2.75 -7.86 -32.41
CA ILE A 200 1.74 -8.77 -31.85
C ILE A 200 0.68 -9.02 -32.91
N GLU A 201 0.37 -10.29 -33.13
CA GLU A 201 -0.65 -10.70 -34.07
C GLU A 201 -2.02 -10.82 -33.41
N THR A 202 -3.07 -10.54 -34.19
CA THR A 202 -4.44 -10.88 -33.80
C THR A 202 -4.73 -12.36 -34.06
N SER A 203 -5.78 -12.90 -33.46
CA SER A 203 -6.41 -14.10 -33.99
C SER A 203 -6.86 -13.87 -35.41
N PRO A 204 -6.78 -14.89 -36.31
CA PRO A 204 -7.15 -14.73 -37.71
C PRO A 204 -8.62 -14.31 -37.87
N ILE A 205 -8.86 -13.33 -38.73
CA ILE A 205 -10.19 -12.86 -39.09
C ILE A 205 -10.52 -13.42 -40.49
N ASP A 206 -11.58 -14.20 -40.57
CA ASP A 206 -12.05 -14.74 -41.84
C ASP A 206 -12.86 -13.68 -42.60
N VAL A 207 -12.21 -13.05 -43.60
CA VAL A 207 -12.81 -11.98 -44.38
C VAL A 207 -13.95 -12.43 -45.27
N SER A 208 -14.10 -13.73 -45.55
CA SER A 208 -15.20 -14.27 -46.36
C SER A 208 -16.59 -14.11 -45.72
N GLN A 209 -16.60 -13.87 -44.40
CA GLN A 209 -17.85 -13.74 -43.65
C GLN A 209 -18.41 -12.29 -43.70
N TYR A 210 -17.62 -11.33 -44.15
CA TYR A 210 -18.00 -9.93 -44.16
C TYR A 210 -18.23 -9.41 -45.58
N GLY A 211 -19.20 -8.56 -45.78
CA GLY A 211 -19.61 -8.05 -47.10
C GLY A 211 -19.54 -6.52 -47.22
N ASP A 212 -19.47 -5.79 -46.13
CA ASP A 212 -19.48 -4.36 -46.08
C ASP A 212 -18.52 -3.86 -45.00
N ASP A 213 -18.46 -2.54 -44.77
CA ASP A 213 -17.73 -1.96 -43.64
C ASP A 213 -18.21 -2.57 -42.34
N SER A 214 -17.33 -3.28 -41.66
CA SER A 214 -17.65 -4.03 -40.47
C SER A 214 -16.66 -3.79 -39.33
N GLU A 215 -17.15 -3.75 -38.11
CA GLU A 215 -16.33 -3.73 -36.92
C GLU A 215 -16.25 -5.15 -36.33
N VAL A 216 -15.04 -5.67 -36.19
CA VAL A 216 -14.80 -7.03 -35.75
C VAL A 216 -13.97 -7.05 -34.49
N SER A 217 -14.48 -7.66 -33.44
CA SER A 217 -13.71 -7.90 -32.22
C SER A 217 -12.80 -9.10 -32.38
N THR A 218 -11.52 -8.94 -32.08
CA THR A 218 -10.54 -10.02 -32.09
C THR A 218 -9.63 -9.94 -30.88
N VAL A 219 -8.98 -11.05 -30.53
CA VAL A 219 -8.05 -11.12 -29.41
C VAL A 219 -6.61 -11.08 -29.90
N LEU A 220 -5.72 -10.51 -29.09
CA LEU A 220 -4.29 -10.51 -29.37
C LEU A 220 -3.68 -11.84 -28.97
N LYS A 221 -2.82 -12.40 -29.81
CA LYS A 221 -2.02 -13.59 -29.49
C LYS A 221 -0.76 -13.15 -28.74
N ILE A 222 -0.79 -13.27 -27.41
CA ILE A 222 0.33 -12.92 -26.56
C ILE A 222 1.30 -14.11 -26.48
N PRO A 223 2.58 -13.94 -26.89
CA PRO A 223 3.59 -14.99 -26.76
C PRO A 223 3.91 -15.33 -25.31
N ASP A 224 4.41 -16.55 -25.08
CA ASP A 224 4.86 -16.98 -23.76
C ASP A 224 6.02 -16.10 -23.24
N GLY A 225 6.04 -15.85 -21.93
CA GLY A 225 7.07 -15.06 -21.25
C GLY A 225 6.87 -13.54 -21.28
N VAL A 226 5.78 -13.07 -21.92
CA VAL A 226 5.38 -11.64 -21.90
C VAL A 226 3.93 -11.48 -21.48
N SER A 227 3.58 -10.28 -21.06
CA SER A 227 2.21 -9.88 -20.72
C SER A 227 1.92 -8.47 -21.21
N LEU A 228 0.65 -8.10 -21.34
CA LEU A 228 0.26 -6.71 -21.62
C LEU A 228 0.36 -5.85 -20.36
N ALA A 229 0.81 -4.60 -20.51
CA ALA A 229 0.86 -3.62 -19.43
C ALA A 229 -0.55 -3.18 -18.97
N SER A 230 -1.54 -3.30 -19.83
CA SER A 230 -2.96 -3.05 -19.55
C SER A 230 -3.82 -4.10 -20.25
N ASN A 231 -5.02 -4.34 -19.75
CA ASN A 231 -6.00 -5.23 -20.41
C ASN A 231 -6.52 -4.55 -21.69
N ALA A 232 -5.74 -4.63 -22.76
CA ALA A 232 -6.13 -4.12 -24.07
C ALA A 232 -6.96 -5.17 -24.81
N VAL A 233 -8.23 -4.88 -25.04
CA VAL A 233 -9.07 -5.60 -26.03
C VAL A 233 -9.00 -4.81 -27.33
N SER A 234 -8.53 -5.44 -28.40
CA SER A 234 -8.47 -4.78 -29.71
C SER A 234 -9.76 -5.02 -30.50
N TYR A 235 -10.36 -3.95 -30.97
CA TYR A 235 -11.42 -3.97 -31.96
C TYR A 235 -10.79 -3.59 -33.29
N THR A 236 -11.17 -4.28 -34.37
CA THR A 236 -10.64 -4.05 -35.72
C THR A 236 -11.76 -3.58 -36.64
N HIS A 237 -11.56 -2.42 -37.26
CA HIS A 237 -12.48 -1.93 -38.30
C HIS A 237 -12.08 -2.51 -39.65
N LEU A 238 -12.96 -3.31 -40.25
CA LEU A 238 -12.86 -3.79 -41.61
C LEU A 238 -13.61 -2.83 -42.53
N ARG A 239 -12.96 -2.37 -43.58
CA ARG A 239 -13.62 -1.64 -44.69
C ARG A 239 -13.49 -2.46 -45.94
N ALA A 240 -14.63 -2.92 -46.46
CA ALA A 240 -14.76 -3.54 -47.78
C ALA A 240 -15.46 -2.50 -48.70
N HIS A 241 -15.06 -2.44 -49.96
CA HIS A 241 -15.74 -1.69 -51.01
C HIS A 241 -15.97 -2.55 -52.24
N GLU A 242 -17.12 -2.27 -52.94
CA GLU A 242 -17.36 -2.72 -54.26
C GLU A 242 -16.29 -2.19 -55.23
#